data_9c189772e41b1a0fc0f07466e4fa29b3
#
_entry.id   9c189772e41b1a0fc0f07466e4fa29b3
#
_cell.length_a   1.000
_cell.length_b   1.000
_cell.length_c   1.000
_cell.angle_alpha   90.00
_cell.angle_beta   90.00
_cell.angle_gamma   90.00
#
_symmetry.space_group_name_H-M   'P 1'
#
loop_
_entity.id
_entity.type
_entity.pdbx_description
1 polymer ?
#
loop_
_entity_poly.entity_id
_entity_poly.type
_entity_poly.pdbx_seq_one_letter_code
_entity_poly.pdbx_strand_id
1 'polypeptide(L)'
;MMAGEEEPDGGRIVRANHVVVRMLPQQPVFDEHMTVLEAALDAQNTEHFTDHFTLEAKAKQMLAELGITDVDQNVQVLSGGLKKRVAIVATLLSEADILIMDEPTNHLDSKTAQWLEDYLKSYKGALVLVTHDRYFLDSVVNRIVEIDKGQMYSYDANYAGFLELKEAREQMEDAGERKRQSILRVELEWVKRGARARTT
;
A
#
# COMPACT_ATOMS: atom_id res chain seq x y z
N MET A 1 7.57 0.12 9.94
CA MET A 1 7.50 1.57 10.24
C MET A 1 6.07 2.07 10.45
N MET A 2 5.22 2.33 9.43
CA MET A 2 3.85 2.87 9.65
C MET A 2 2.96 1.94 10.46
N ALA A 3 3.07 0.63 10.30
CA ALA A 3 2.37 -0.37 11.09
C ALA A 3 2.95 -0.56 12.52
N GLY A 4 4.11 -0.01 12.80
CA GLY A 4 4.79 -0.14 14.10
C GLY A 4 5.71 -1.35 14.22
N GLU A 5 5.93 -2.12 13.15
CA GLU A 5 6.78 -3.32 13.16
C GLU A 5 8.28 -2.98 13.09
N GLU A 6 8.64 -1.81 12.56
CA GLU A 6 10.02 -1.37 12.43
C GLU A 6 10.14 0.11 12.83
N GLU A 7 11.30 0.47 13.40
CA GLU A 7 11.66 1.85 13.70
C GLU A 7 12.32 2.53 12.49
N PRO A 8 12.12 3.85 12.28
CA PRO A 8 12.81 4.57 11.22
C PRO A 8 14.28 4.81 11.58
N ASP A 9 15.19 4.74 10.61
CA ASP A 9 16.61 5.06 10.77
C ASP A 9 16.86 6.52 11.19
N GLY A 10 15.89 7.40 10.97
CA GLY A 10 15.93 8.80 11.36
C GLY A 10 14.55 9.45 11.31
N GLY A 11 14.41 10.60 11.99
CA GLY A 11 13.12 11.26 12.14
C GLY A 11 12.26 10.61 13.24
N ARG A 12 10.96 10.91 13.23
CA ARG A 12 10.00 10.28 14.14
C ARG A 12 8.65 10.11 13.47
N ILE A 13 7.96 9.05 13.81
CA ILE A 13 6.55 8.84 13.46
C ILE A 13 5.70 9.35 14.62
N VAL A 14 4.79 10.29 14.33
CA VAL A 14 3.83 10.80 15.31
C VAL A 14 2.46 10.25 14.94
N ARG A 15 1.87 9.49 15.85
CA ARG A 15 0.53 8.94 15.71
C ARG A 15 -0.40 9.63 16.70
N ALA A 16 -1.58 10.05 16.25
CA ALA A 16 -2.60 10.54 17.15
C ALA A 16 -3.09 9.41 18.06
N ASN A 17 -3.49 9.75 19.28
CA ASN A 17 -4.09 8.78 20.19
C ASN A 17 -5.36 8.21 19.55
N HIS A 18 -5.59 6.92 19.75
CA HIS A 18 -6.76 6.16 19.26
C HIS A 18 -6.81 5.88 17.74
N VAL A 19 -5.80 6.27 16.96
CA VAL A 19 -5.73 5.88 15.54
C VAL A 19 -5.36 4.40 15.43
N VAL A 20 -6.26 3.62 14.85
CA VAL A 20 -6.07 2.20 14.58
C VAL A 20 -5.45 2.02 13.20
N VAL A 21 -4.24 1.47 13.14
CA VAL A 21 -3.56 1.14 11.90
C VAL A 21 -3.53 -0.39 11.76
N ARG A 22 -3.91 -0.88 10.62
CA ARG A 22 -3.83 -2.31 10.29
C ARG A 22 -3.08 -2.52 8.99
N MET A 23 -2.34 -3.61 8.94
CA MET A 23 -1.57 -3.99 7.76
C MET A 23 -1.97 -5.40 7.32
N LEU A 24 -2.26 -5.56 6.03
CA LEU A 24 -2.35 -6.86 5.40
C LEU A 24 -0.94 -7.30 5.00
N PRO A 25 -0.37 -8.33 5.63
CA PRO A 25 0.96 -8.81 5.27
C PRO A 25 0.94 -9.50 3.91
N GLN A 26 2.06 -9.45 3.20
CA GLN A 26 2.22 -10.14 1.92
C GLN A 26 2.01 -11.65 2.06
N GLN A 27 2.58 -12.24 3.12
CA GLN A 27 2.40 -13.64 3.47
C GLN A 27 1.80 -13.74 4.89
N PRO A 28 0.52 -14.07 5.01
CA PRO A 28 -0.11 -14.23 6.30
C PRO A 28 0.39 -15.48 7.01
N VAL A 29 0.72 -15.33 8.29
CA VAL A 29 1.08 -16.43 9.18
C VAL A 29 -0.01 -16.56 10.23
N PHE A 30 -0.52 -17.76 10.43
CA PHE A 30 -1.53 -18.07 11.43
C PHE A 30 -1.00 -19.14 12.39
N ASP A 31 -1.48 -19.12 13.62
CA ASP A 31 -1.18 -20.16 14.59
C ASP A 31 -1.67 -21.53 14.09
N GLU A 32 -0.90 -22.58 14.40
CA GLU A 32 -1.16 -23.96 13.91
C GLU A 32 -2.48 -24.56 14.42
N HIS A 33 -3.01 -24.04 15.50
CA HIS A 33 -4.21 -24.60 16.17
C HIS A 33 -5.50 -23.82 15.85
N MET A 34 -5.40 -22.67 15.17
CA MET A 34 -6.57 -21.84 14.88
C MET A 34 -7.49 -22.46 13.82
N THR A 35 -8.79 -22.32 14.04
CA THR A 35 -9.80 -22.49 13.00
C THR A 35 -9.79 -21.29 12.05
N VAL A 36 -10.42 -21.43 10.90
CA VAL A 36 -10.58 -20.33 9.94
C VAL A 36 -11.29 -19.13 10.56
N LEU A 37 -12.32 -19.39 11.37
CA LEU A 37 -13.07 -18.33 12.05
C LEU A 37 -12.22 -17.61 13.09
N GLU A 38 -11.51 -18.36 13.93
CA GLU A 38 -10.59 -17.78 14.92
C GLU A 38 -9.50 -16.95 14.25
N ALA A 39 -8.91 -17.45 13.17
CA ALA A 39 -7.90 -16.71 12.40
C ALA A 39 -8.46 -15.44 11.76
N ALA A 40 -9.73 -15.43 11.33
CA ALA A 40 -10.38 -14.22 10.82
C ALA A 40 -10.68 -13.20 11.93
N LEU A 41 -10.90 -13.65 13.16
CA LEU A 41 -11.22 -12.81 14.31
C LEU A 41 -9.98 -12.38 15.14
N ASP A 42 -8.85 -13.10 15.01
CA ASP A 42 -7.65 -12.89 15.83
C ASP A 42 -6.96 -11.53 15.61
N ALA A 43 -7.06 -10.97 14.39
CA ALA A 43 -6.51 -9.65 14.08
C ALA A 43 -7.27 -8.50 14.79
N GLN A 44 -8.29 -8.83 15.57
CA GLN A 44 -9.13 -7.85 16.25
C GLN A 44 -8.56 -7.51 17.63
N ASN A 45 -8.23 -6.24 17.85
CA ASN A 45 -8.25 -5.70 19.19
C ASN A 45 -9.71 -5.63 19.61
N THR A 46 -10.15 -6.64 20.33
CA THR A 46 -11.53 -6.83 20.82
C THR A 46 -12.00 -5.72 21.77
N GLU A 47 -11.13 -4.79 22.16
CA GLU A 47 -11.42 -3.70 23.10
C GLU A 47 -12.44 -2.67 22.57
N HIS A 48 -12.69 -2.62 21.25
CA HIS A 48 -13.60 -1.66 20.63
C HIS A 48 -14.95 -2.25 20.20
N PHE A 49 -15.09 -3.58 20.18
CA PHE A 49 -16.34 -4.22 19.77
C PHE A 49 -17.18 -4.62 20.99
N THR A 50 -18.31 -3.95 21.15
CA THR A 50 -19.32 -4.26 22.20
C THR A 50 -20.17 -5.47 21.86
N ASP A 51 -20.14 -6.00 20.62
CA ASP A 51 -20.97 -7.11 20.19
C ASP A 51 -20.19 -8.16 19.36
N HIS A 52 -19.69 -9.15 20.08
CA HIS A 52 -18.95 -10.30 19.53
C HIS A 52 -19.78 -11.11 18.53
N PHE A 53 -21.10 -11.17 18.72
CA PHE A 53 -22.00 -11.93 17.85
C PHE A 53 -22.14 -11.30 16.46
N THR A 54 -22.27 -9.99 16.41
CA THR A 54 -22.33 -9.24 15.14
C THR A 54 -21.03 -9.37 14.35
N LEU A 55 -19.89 -9.33 15.03
CA LEU A 55 -18.57 -9.46 14.40
C LEU A 55 -18.38 -10.87 13.80
N GLU A 56 -18.75 -11.90 14.54
CA GLU A 56 -18.68 -13.29 14.07
C GLU A 56 -19.59 -13.51 12.85
N ALA A 57 -20.81 -12.97 12.88
CA ALA A 57 -21.74 -13.05 11.75
C ALA A 57 -21.16 -12.36 10.50
N LYS A 58 -20.58 -11.17 10.66
CA LYS A 58 -19.90 -10.43 9.59
C LYS A 58 -18.71 -11.22 9.04
N ALA A 59 -17.89 -11.82 9.92
CA ALA A 59 -16.75 -12.67 9.53
C ALA A 59 -17.21 -13.85 8.67
N LYS A 60 -18.21 -14.59 9.13
CA LYS A 60 -18.78 -15.74 8.40
C LYS A 60 -19.37 -15.35 7.06
N GLN A 61 -20.04 -14.21 6.98
CA GLN A 61 -20.57 -13.68 5.72
C GLN A 61 -19.43 -13.38 4.73
N MET A 62 -18.42 -12.62 5.14
CA MET A 62 -17.30 -12.25 4.27
C MET A 62 -16.50 -13.48 3.82
N LEU A 63 -16.26 -14.45 4.72
CA LEU A 63 -15.61 -15.71 4.38
C LEU A 63 -16.40 -16.49 3.33
N ALA A 64 -17.74 -16.58 3.50
CA ALA A 64 -18.61 -17.26 2.54
C ALA A 64 -18.60 -16.58 1.16
N GLU A 65 -18.64 -15.24 1.10
CA GLU A 65 -18.52 -14.45 -0.13
C GLU A 65 -17.20 -14.73 -0.86
N LEU A 66 -16.13 -14.96 -0.11
CA LEU A 66 -14.81 -15.35 -0.61
C LEU A 66 -14.64 -16.85 -0.85
N GLY A 67 -15.74 -17.65 -0.75
CA GLY A 67 -15.77 -19.07 -1.06
C GLY A 67 -15.24 -19.97 0.05
N ILE A 68 -15.15 -19.49 1.27
CA ILE A 68 -14.75 -20.27 2.46
C ILE A 68 -16.00 -20.52 3.30
N THR A 69 -16.57 -21.71 3.19
CA THR A 69 -17.83 -22.10 3.86
C THR A 69 -17.62 -22.92 5.13
N ASP A 70 -16.54 -23.70 5.19
CA ASP A 70 -16.16 -24.45 6.39
C ASP A 70 -15.24 -23.59 7.26
N VAL A 71 -15.85 -22.91 8.22
CA VAL A 71 -15.15 -21.96 9.11
C VAL A 71 -14.54 -22.63 10.34
N ASP A 72 -14.95 -23.86 10.64
CA ASP A 72 -14.48 -24.64 11.80
C ASP A 72 -13.24 -25.48 11.47
N GLN A 73 -12.88 -25.61 10.17
CA GLN A 73 -11.66 -26.32 9.78
C GLN A 73 -10.41 -25.58 10.22
N ASN A 74 -9.33 -26.32 10.44
CA ASN A 74 -8.05 -25.72 10.78
C ASN A 74 -7.51 -24.86 9.60
N VAL A 75 -7.05 -23.63 9.90
CA VAL A 75 -6.53 -22.68 8.89
C VAL A 75 -5.30 -23.23 8.15
N GLN A 76 -4.54 -24.13 8.76
CA GLN A 76 -3.33 -24.71 8.15
C GLN A 76 -3.60 -25.63 6.97
N VAL A 77 -4.78 -26.26 6.89
CA VAL A 77 -5.14 -27.11 5.75
C VAL A 77 -5.52 -26.32 4.50
N LEU A 78 -5.69 -25.00 4.62
CA LEU A 78 -6.02 -24.14 3.51
C LEU A 78 -4.84 -23.95 2.54
N SER A 79 -5.16 -23.83 1.25
CA SER A 79 -4.18 -23.36 0.27
C SER A 79 -3.72 -21.93 0.56
N GLY A 80 -2.55 -21.53 0.03
CA GLY A 80 -2.03 -20.17 0.20
C GLY A 80 -3.01 -19.07 -0.22
N GLY A 81 -3.74 -19.28 -1.32
CA GLY A 81 -4.77 -18.35 -1.78
C GLY A 81 -5.95 -18.22 -0.82
N LEU A 82 -6.38 -19.33 -0.21
CA LEU A 82 -7.45 -19.31 0.80
C LEU A 82 -6.95 -18.67 2.11
N LYS A 83 -5.71 -18.94 2.54
CA LYS A 83 -5.08 -18.25 3.68
C LYS A 83 -5.04 -16.73 3.46
N LYS A 84 -4.70 -16.28 2.25
CA LYS A 84 -4.71 -14.85 1.89
C LYS A 84 -6.11 -14.25 2.02
N ARG A 85 -7.16 -14.96 1.59
CA ARG A 85 -8.56 -14.51 1.75
C ARG A 85 -8.96 -14.40 3.23
N VAL A 86 -8.56 -15.36 4.08
CA VAL A 86 -8.78 -15.26 5.54
C VAL A 86 -8.09 -14.03 6.10
N ALA A 87 -6.84 -13.75 5.73
CA ALA A 87 -6.11 -12.57 6.17
C ALA A 87 -6.75 -11.26 5.70
N ILE A 88 -7.28 -11.22 4.48
CA ILE A 88 -8.04 -10.07 3.97
C ILE A 88 -9.27 -9.83 4.85
N VAL A 89 -10.06 -10.86 5.13
CA VAL A 89 -11.23 -10.75 6.01
C VAL A 89 -10.83 -10.24 7.38
N ALA A 90 -9.81 -10.84 8.02
CA ALA A 90 -9.29 -10.44 9.31
C ALA A 90 -8.90 -8.94 9.33
N THR A 91 -8.20 -8.50 8.31
CA THR A 91 -7.75 -7.11 8.19
C THR A 91 -8.92 -6.13 7.99
N LEU A 92 -9.91 -6.49 7.18
CA LEU A 92 -11.06 -5.63 6.87
C LEU A 92 -12.08 -5.56 8.01
N LEU A 93 -12.18 -6.62 8.82
CA LEU A 93 -13.04 -6.63 10.00
C LEU A 93 -12.59 -5.64 11.08
N SER A 94 -11.33 -5.24 11.09
CA SER A 94 -10.75 -4.41 12.15
C SER A 94 -11.26 -2.95 12.17
N GLU A 95 -12.03 -2.51 11.17
CA GLU A 95 -12.53 -1.13 11.05
C GLU A 95 -11.45 -0.08 11.32
N ALA A 96 -10.25 -0.30 10.76
CA ALA A 96 -9.09 0.53 10.98
C ALA A 96 -9.29 1.94 10.42
N ASP A 97 -8.70 2.95 11.07
CA ASP A 97 -8.64 4.32 10.53
C ASP A 97 -7.67 4.40 9.34
N ILE A 98 -6.59 3.59 9.39
CA ILE A 98 -5.59 3.49 8.34
C ILE A 98 -5.36 2.02 8.01
N LEU A 99 -5.63 1.66 6.77
CA LEU A 99 -5.42 0.33 6.23
C LEU A 99 -4.22 0.33 5.29
N ILE A 100 -3.24 -0.53 5.56
CA ILE A 100 -2.05 -0.70 4.73
C ILE A 100 -2.14 -2.06 4.07
N MET A 101 -2.02 -2.11 2.74
CA MET A 101 -2.04 -3.36 1.99
C MET A 101 -0.83 -3.44 1.05
N ASP A 102 -0.08 -4.53 1.17
CA ASP A 102 1.04 -4.84 0.30
C ASP A 102 0.67 -6.00 -0.63
N GLU A 103 0.64 -5.71 -1.94
CA GLU A 103 0.25 -6.64 -2.99
C GLU A 103 -1.01 -7.46 -2.67
N PRO A 104 -2.15 -6.80 -2.36
CA PRO A 104 -3.33 -7.51 -1.89
C PRO A 104 -3.97 -8.41 -2.94
N THR A 105 -3.81 -8.09 -4.23
CA THR A 105 -4.38 -8.87 -5.36
C THR A 105 -3.53 -10.09 -5.74
N ASN A 106 -2.29 -10.20 -5.26
CA ASN A 106 -1.43 -11.33 -5.54
C ASN A 106 -2.04 -12.65 -5.04
N HIS A 107 -2.05 -13.65 -5.91
CA HIS A 107 -2.62 -14.98 -5.66
C HIS A 107 -4.15 -15.01 -5.46
N LEU A 108 -4.86 -13.94 -5.79
CA LEU A 108 -6.32 -13.92 -5.84
C LEU A 108 -6.80 -14.25 -7.27
N ASP A 109 -7.94 -14.93 -7.33
CA ASP A 109 -8.67 -15.03 -8.60
C ASP A 109 -9.42 -13.72 -8.89
N SER A 110 -9.84 -13.55 -10.14
CA SER A 110 -10.51 -12.32 -10.60
C SER A 110 -11.78 -11.98 -9.81
N LYS A 111 -12.52 -12.98 -9.34
CA LYS A 111 -13.74 -12.77 -8.55
C LYS A 111 -13.41 -12.20 -7.17
N THR A 112 -12.39 -12.74 -6.52
CA THR A 112 -11.93 -12.28 -5.20
C THR A 112 -11.30 -10.88 -5.31
N ALA A 113 -10.53 -10.62 -6.37
CA ALA A 113 -9.94 -9.29 -6.62
C ALA A 113 -11.04 -8.23 -6.84
N GLN A 114 -12.06 -8.55 -7.63
CA GLN A 114 -13.21 -7.65 -7.85
C GLN A 114 -13.98 -7.38 -6.56
N TRP A 115 -14.22 -8.41 -5.75
CA TRP A 115 -14.87 -8.24 -4.45
C TRP A 115 -14.08 -7.30 -3.53
N LEU A 116 -12.75 -7.47 -3.47
CA LEU A 116 -11.88 -6.60 -2.68
C LEU A 116 -11.92 -5.15 -3.20
N GLU A 117 -11.87 -4.96 -4.51
CA GLU A 117 -11.97 -3.66 -5.16
C GLU A 117 -13.28 -2.94 -4.77
N ASP A 118 -14.41 -3.63 -4.88
CA ASP A 118 -15.73 -3.09 -4.55
C ASP A 118 -15.83 -2.74 -3.05
N TYR A 119 -15.25 -3.55 -2.19
CA TYR A 119 -15.17 -3.27 -0.74
C TYR A 119 -14.35 -2.01 -0.47
N LEU A 120 -13.16 -1.91 -1.05
CA LEU A 120 -12.24 -0.80 -0.82
C LEU A 120 -12.75 0.53 -1.38
N LYS A 121 -13.53 0.54 -2.46
CA LYS A 121 -14.22 1.75 -2.95
C LYS A 121 -15.20 2.33 -1.94
N SER A 122 -15.77 1.51 -1.08
CA SER A 122 -16.69 1.93 -0.02
C SER A 122 -16.00 2.20 1.32
N TYR A 123 -14.71 1.93 1.42
CA TYR A 123 -13.94 2.07 2.65
C TYR A 123 -13.81 3.55 3.06
N LYS A 124 -14.12 3.85 4.32
CA LYS A 124 -14.16 5.23 4.82
C LYS A 124 -12.85 5.72 5.44
N GLY A 125 -11.98 4.80 5.85
CA GLY A 125 -10.67 5.12 6.40
C GLY A 125 -9.65 5.49 5.33
N ALA A 126 -8.44 5.83 5.74
CA ALA A 126 -7.33 6.03 4.84
C ALA A 126 -6.78 4.68 4.35
N LEU A 127 -6.55 4.56 3.04
CA LEU A 127 -5.97 3.37 2.42
C LEU A 127 -4.57 3.70 1.89
N VAL A 128 -3.59 2.91 2.32
CA VAL A 128 -2.23 2.92 1.76
C VAL A 128 -2.02 1.59 1.04
N LEU A 129 -1.82 1.66 -0.25
CA LEU A 129 -1.76 0.49 -1.13
C LEU A 129 -0.41 0.44 -1.87
N VAL A 130 0.26 -0.69 -1.80
CA VAL A 130 1.42 -1.02 -2.65
C VAL A 130 0.99 -2.16 -3.57
N THR A 131 1.03 -1.93 -4.89
CA THR A 131 0.69 -2.97 -5.87
C THR A 131 1.23 -2.66 -7.26
N HIS A 132 1.43 -3.70 -8.06
CA HIS A 132 1.73 -3.63 -9.49
C HIS A 132 0.48 -3.72 -10.37
N ASP A 133 -0.69 -3.97 -9.80
CA ASP A 133 -1.95 -4.07 -10.52
C ASP A 133 -2.49 -2.67 -10.86
N ARG A 134 -2.26 -2.26 -12.11
CA ARG A 134 -2.62 -0.93 -12.62
C ARG A 134 -4.12 -0.70 -12.66
N TYR A 135 -4.91 -1.74 -12.97
CA TYR A 135 -6.37 -1.64 -13.01
C TYR A 135 -6.95 -1.45 -11.62
N PHE A 136 -6.40 -2.18 -10.66
CA PHE A 136 -6.77 -2.04 -9.26
C PHE A 136 -6.43 -0.65 -8.72
N LEU A 137 -5.22 -0.13 -9.02
CA LEU A 137 -4.83 1.24 -8.67
C LEU A 137 -5.78 2.28 -9.27
N ASP A 138 -6.07 2.17 -10.57
CA ASP A 138 -6.89 3.16 -11.26
C ASP A 138 -8.31 3.27 -10.70
N SER A 139 -8.85 2.16 -10.17
CA SER A 139 -10.20 2.08 -9.65
C SER A 139 -10.35 2.46 -8.17
N VAL A 140 -9.29 2.29 -7.36
CA VAL A 140 -9.39 2.37 -5.90
C VAL A 140 -8.72 3.62 -5.35
N VAL A 141 -7.62 4.10 -5.98
CA VAL A 141 -6.84 5.21 -5.42
C VAL A 141 -7.19 6.56 -6.04
N ASN A 142 -7.03 7.61 -5.23
CA ASN A 142 -7.19 9.01 -5.65
C ASN A 142 -5.88 9.80 -5.59
N ARG A 143 -4.82 9.21 -5.07
CA ARG A 143 -3.49 9.79 -4.96
C ARG A 143 -2.44 8.71 -5.16
N ILE A 144 -1.38 9.03 -5.87
CA ILE A 144 -0.21 8.16 -6.04
C ILE A 144 1.01 8.84 -5.47
N VAL A 145 1.81 8.08 -4.74
CA VAL A 145 3.12 8.50 -4.23
C VAL A 145 4.19 7.66 -4.89
N GLU A 146 5.07 8.31 -5.61
CA GLU A 146 6.22 7.69 -6.26
C GLU A 146 7.49 7.99 -5.47
N ILE A 147 8.31 6.97 -5.26
CA ILE A 147 9.67 7.12 -4.72
C ILE A 147 10.64 6.89 -5.89
N ASP A 148 11.32 7.95 -6.33
CA ASP A 148 12.27 7.92 -7.42
C ASP A 148 13.56 8.65 -7.03
N LYS A 149 14.72 8.02 -7.24
CA LYS A 149 16.06 8.59 -6.96
C LYS A 149 16.20 9.20 -5.56
N GLY A 150 15.56 8.61 -4.55
CA GLY A 150 15.57 9.08 -3.17
C GLY A 150 14.70 10.31 -2.90
N GLN A 151 13.87 10.70 -3.86
CA GLN A 151 12.88 11.75 -3.75
C GLN A 151 11.48 11.13 -3.71
N MET A 152 10.56 11.80 -3.03
CA MET A 152 9.17 11.40 -2.96
C MET A 152 8.31 12.41 -3.71
N TYR A 153 7.57 11.93 -4.70
CA TYR A 153 6.65 12.73 -5.51
C TYR A 153 5.22 12.29 -5.23
N SER A 154 4.32 13.25 -5.02
CA SER A 154 2.91 12.99 -4.76
C SER A 154 2.06 13.57 -5.88
N TYR A 155 1.17 12.75 -6.43
CA TYR A 155 0.27 13.08 -7.51
C TYR A 155 -1.17 12.87 -7.06
N ASP A 156 -1.98 13.93 -7.03
CA ASP A 156 -3.40 13.86 -6.73
C ASP A 156 -4.16 13.42 -8.00
N ALA A 157 -4.00 12.14 -8.35
CA ALA A 157 -4.55 11.53 -9.55
C ALA A 157 -4.70 10.01 -9.37
N ASN A 158 -5.54 9.39 -10.22
CA ASN A 158 -5.55 7.95 -10.46
C ASN A 158 -4.33 7.54 -11.30
N TYR A 159 -4.20 6.25 -11.64
CA TYR A 159 -3.03 5.74 -12.35
C TYR A 159 -2.84 6.36 -13.74
N ALA A 160 -3.92 6.59 -14.48
CA ALA A 160 -3.85 7.20 -15.81
C ALA A 160 -3.34 8.66 -15.72
N GLY A 161 -3.93 9.46 -14.83
CA GLY A 161 -3.47 10.85 -14.60
C GLY A 161 -2.05 10.94 -14.03
N PHE A 162 -1.65 9.98 -13.20
CA PHE A 162 -0.27 9.87 -12.71
C PHE A 162 0.74 9.74 -13.86
N LEU A 163 0.46 8.90 -14.86
CA LEU A 163 1.37 8.72 -15.99
C LEU A 163 1.60 10.03 -16.76
N GLU A 164 0.53 10.81 -17.01
CA GLU A 164 0.63 12.10 -17.69
C GLU A 164 1.45 13.12 -16.88
N LEU A 165 1.17 13.20 -15.56
CA LEU A 165 1.88 14.12 -14.67
C LEU A 165 3.35 13.73 -14.49
N LYS A 166 3.64 12.43 -14.44
CA LYS A 166 5.00 11.91 -14.37
C LYS A 166 5.78 12.27 -15.63
N GLU A 167 5.23 12.04 -16.83
CA GLU A 167 5.85 12.38 -18.09
C GLU A 167 6.16 13.89 -18.16
N ALA A 168 5.22 14.75 -17.78
CA ALA A 168 5.42 16.19 -17.75
C ALA A 168 6.56 16.58 -16.78
N ARG A 169 6.66 15.98 -15.61
CA ARG A 169 7.75 16.19 -14.64
C ARG A 169 9.09 15.81 -15.25
N GLU A 170 9.19 14.60 -15.81
CA GLU A 170 10.44 14.11 -16.40
C GLU A 170 10.92 14.99 -17.54
N GLN A 171 10.02 15.47 -18.40
CA GLN A 171 10.36 16.42 -19.47
C GLN A 171 10.90 17.74 -18.92
N MET A 172 10.33 18.27 -17.84
CA MET A 172 10.82 19.49 -17.18
C MET A 172 12.20 19.29 -16.54
N GLU A 173 12.42 18.15 -15.88
CA GLU A 173 13.72 17.78 -15.28
C GLU A 173 14.82 17.70 -16.37
N ASP A 174 14.53 17.01 -17.48
CA ASP A 174 15.45 16.87 -18.60
C ASP A 174 15.78 18.21 -19.27
N ALA A 175 14.79 19.09 -19.42
CA ALA A 175 15.01 20.44 -19.96
C ALA A 175 15.89 21.29 -19.02
N GLY A 176 15.65 21.18 -17.70
CA GLY A 176 16.45 21.82 -16.66
C GLY A 176 17.91 21.35 -16.67
N GLU A 177 18.10 20.02 -16.77
CA GLU A 177 19.44 19.43 -16.81
C GLU A 177 20.23 19.84 -18.08
N ARG A 178 19.60 19.82 -19.24
CA ARG A 178 20.21 20.33 -20.50
C ARG A 178 20.62 21.77 -20.37
N LYS A 179 19.79 22.65 -19.78
CA LYS A 179 20.10 24.03 -19.51
C LYS A 179 21.30 24.20 -18.58
N ARG A 180 21.33 23.40 -17.47
CA ARG A 180 22.43 23.42 -16.51
C ARG A 180 23.75 23.00 -17.16
N GLN A 181 23.74 21.93 -17.94
CA GLN A 181 24.92 21.45 -18.68
C GLN A 181 25.41 22.47 -19.68
N SER A 182 24.50 23.17 -20.38
CA SER A 182 24.86 24.25 -21.31
C SER A 182 25.57 25.43 -20.61
N ILE A 183 25.06 25.84 -19.45
CA ILE A 183 25.68 26.91 -18.64
C ILE A 183 27.07 26.45 -18.15
N LEU A 184 27.17 25.25 -17.59
CA LEU A 184 28.43 24.69 -17.11
C LEU A 184 29.49 24.63 -18.22
N ARG A 185 29.09 24.23 -19.42
CA ARG A 185 29.98 24.20 -20.59
C ARG A 185 30.53 25.56 -20.91
N VAL A 186 29.68 26.59 -20.93
CA VAL A 186 30.10 27.98 -21.20
C VAL A 186 31.07 28.48 -20.12
N GLU A 187 30.78 28.23 -18.85
CA GLU A 187 31.64 28.59 -17.72
C GLU A 187 32.99 27.89 -17.78
N LEU A 188 33.01 26.59 -18.08
CA LEU A 188 34.27 25.85 -18.27
C LEU A 188 35.13 26.40 -19.43
N GLU A 189 34.51 26.77 -20.54
CA GLU A 189 35.23 27.42 -21.64
C GLU A 189 35.82 28.77 -21.21
N TRP A 190 35.08 29.56 -20.45
CA TRP A 190 35.53 30.84 -19.93
C TRP A 190 36.74 30.68 -18.99
N VAL A 191 36.67 29.72 -18.04
CA VAL A 191 37.79 29.40 -17.13
C VAL A 191 39.02 28.90 -17.88
N LYS A 192 38.87 28.07 -18.91
CA LYS A 192 39.97 27.59 -19.75
C LYS A 192 40.66 28.73 -20.53
N ARG A 193 39.90 29.72 -21.01
CA ARG A 193 40.44 30.91 -21.68
C ARG A 193 41.17 31.83 -20.70
N GLY A 194 40.63 32.05 -19.51
CA GLY A 194 41.23 32.87 -18.46
C GLY A 194 42.52 32.27 -17.89
N ALA A 195 42.63 30.96 -17.82
CA ALA A 195 43.85 30.26 -17.40
C ALA A 195 44.99 30.42 -18.44
N ARG A 196 44.68 30.43 -19.74
CA ARG A 196 45.68 30.65 -20.81
C ARG A 196 46.20 32.08 -20.85
N ALA A 197 45.42 33.10 -20.49
CA ALA A 197 45.82 34.49 -20.46
C ALA A 197 46.77 34.87 -19.30
N ARG A 198 46.96 34.02 -18.31
CA ARG A 198 47.87 34.22 -17.17
C ARG A 198 49.19 33.50 -17.28
N THR A 199 49.45 32.80 -18.39
CA THR A 199 50.66 32.00 -18.63
C THR A 199 51.61 32.62 -19.69
N THR A 200 51.45 33.90 -20.03
CA THR A 200 52.36 34.69 -20.89
C THR A 200 53.06 35.77 -20.11
#